data_d69700f451e897ec7ec19bc9ade85d6e
#
_entry.id   d69700f451e897ec7ec19bc9ade85d6e
#
_cell.length_a   1.000
_cell.length_b   1.000
_cell.length_c   1.000
_cell.angle_alpha   90.00
_cell.angle_beta   90.00
_cell.angle_gamma   90.00
#
_symmetry.space_group_name_H-M   'P 1'
#
loop_
_entity.id
_entity.type
_entity.pdbx_description
1 polymer ?
#
loop_
_entity_poly.entity_id
_entity_poly.type
_entity_poly.pdbx_seq_one_letter_code
_entity_poly.pdbx_strand_id
1 'polypeptide(L)'
;KLYAISYDDQPALRAFAEGQSIPFPLLSDLNSEVIRRYGILNDQIKPGDAMLFGIPYPGTFVCDADGEVTGRFFHDSYKKRDSPEILLDAALGHIGRDDNAPITSTSVDKVDITAQVRGGNGRIRQGMIRHLVVRLDIPQGLHVYGEPAPEGMFPLTMTVKGPPGLITLPIITPETELLQLPSVGVDLQVWHGRTEFIIPFYATGELASEVRPLDRDNIDLTIHVQFQACDDDVCLLP
;
A
#
# COMPACT_ATOMS: atom_id res chain seq x y z
N LYS A 1 -2.09 -20.39 5.69
CA LYS A 1 -3.43 -20.92 5.33
C LYS A 1 -4.38 -19.74 5.13
N LEU A 2 -5.33 -19.84 4.18
CA LEU A 2 -6.35 -18.84 3.92
C LEU A 2 -7.71 -19.36 4.41
N TYR A 3 -8.48 -18.48 5.07
CA TYR A 3 -9.86 -18.70 5.46
C TYR A 3 -10.66 -17.43 5.16
N ALA A 4 -11.95 -17.59 4.86
CA ALA A 4 -12.87 -16.46 4.87
C ALA A 4 -13.99 -16.73 5.87
N ILE A 5 -14.49 -15.69 6.53
CA ILE A 5 -15.59 -15.76 7.47
C ILE A 5 -16.74 -14.86 6.99
N SER A 6 -17.95 -15.36 7.09
CA SER A 6 -19.16 -14.62 6.77
C SER A 6 -20.25 -14.90 7.81
N TYR A 7 -21.24 -14.04 7.88
CA TYR A 7 -22.44 -14.21 8.69
C TYR A 7 -23.50 -15.12 8.03
N ASP A 8 -23.25 -15.57 6.82
CA ASP A 8 -24.12 -16.49 6.08
C ASP A 8 -24.12 -17.90 6.68
N ASP A 9 -25.18 -18.66 6.42
CA ASP A 9 -25.27 -20.03 6.88
C ASP A 9 -24.38 -21.00 6.08
N GLN A 10 -24.10 -22.18 6.65
CA GLN A 10 -23.23 -23.16 6.02
C GLN A 10 -23.74 -23.66 4.65
N PRO A 11 -25.05 -23.92 4.45
CA PRO A 11 -25.57 -24.30 3.12
C PRO A 11 -25.30 -23.23 2.06
N ALA A 12 -25.55 -21.95 2.35
CA ALA A 12 -25.29 -20.84 1.44
C ALA A 12 -23.79 -20.74 1.10
N LEU A 13 -22.92 -20.81 2.11
CA LEU A 13 -21.46 -20.75 1.91
C LEU A 13 -20.94 -21.94 1.09
N ARG A 14 -21.51 -23.14 1.29
CA ARG A 14 -21.13 -24.31 0.49
C ARG A 14 -21.53 -24.13 -0.98
N ALA A 15 -22.79 -23.74 -1.24
CA ALA A 15 -23.26 -23.50 -2.59
C ALA A 15 -22.43 -22.41 -3.29
N PHE A 16 -22.07 -21.34 -2.57
CA PHE A 16 -21.22 -20.30 -3.09
C PHE A 16 -19.79 -20.78 -3.40
N ALA A 17 -19.19 -21.55 -2.49
CA ALA A 17 -17.83 -22.10 -2.67
C ALA A 17 -17.78 -23.04 -3.90
N GLU A 18 -18.77 -23.92 -4.05
CA GLU A 18 -18.88 -24.81 -5.19
C GLU A 18 -19.12 -24.05 -6.50
N GLY A 19 -20.07 -23.11 -6.50
CA GLY A 19 -20.40 -22.30 -7.69
C GLY A 19 -19.26 -21.38 -8.17
N GLN A 20 -18.39 -20.94 -7.26
CA GLN A 20 -17.25 -20.07 -7.58
C GLN A 20 -15.91 -20.82 -7.59
N SER A 21 -15.91 -22.15 -7.40
CA SER A 21 -14.69 -22.98 -7.33
C SER A 21 -13.66 -22.45 -6.32
N ILE A 22 -14.13 -22.04 -5.12
CA ILE A 22 -13.28 -21.49 -4.07
C ILE A 22 -12.46 -22.61 -3.40
N PRO A 23 -11.10 -22.57 -3.43
CA PRO A 23 -10.26 -23.67 -2.97
C PRO A 23 -9.91 -23.65 -1.47
N PHE A 24 -10.50 -22.75 -0.69
CA PHE A 24 -10.22 -22.59 0.73
C PHE A 24 -11.50 -22.57 1.57
N PRO A 25 -11.42 -22.88 2.89
CA PRO A 25 -12.59 -22.93 3.75
C PRO A 25 -13.30 -21.60 3.90
N LEU A 26 -14.63 -21.62 3.77
CA LEU A 26 -15.52 -20.54 4.18
C LEU A 26 -16.15 -20.91 5.52
N LEU A 27 -16.04 -20.02 6.50
CA LEU A 27 -16.51 -20.21 7.87
C LEU A 27 -17.80 -19.41 8.09
N SER A 28 -18.79 -20.08 8.68
CA SER A 28 -20.08 -19.47 9.02
C SER A 28 -20.05 -18.89 10.44
N ASP A 29 -20.40 -17.63 10.58
CA ASP A 29 -20.63 -16.95 11.85
C ASP A 29 -22.06 -16.39 11.88
N LEU A 30 -23.05 -17.28 11.79
CA LEU A 30 -24.47 -16.97 11.58
C LEU A 30 -25.03 -15.90 12.51
N ASN A 31 -24.56 -15.81 13.75
CA ASN A 31 -24.98 -14.82 14.73
C ASN A 31 -24.00 -13.66 14.88
N SER A 32 -22.98 -13.60 14.04
CA SER A 32 -21.93 -12.58 14.08
C SER A 32 -21.20 -12.50 15.42
N GLU A 33 -21.05 -13.62 16.15
CA GLU A 33 -20.35 -13.66 17.44
C GLU A 33 -18.85 -13.38 17.29
N VAL A 34 -18.21 -14.07 16.35
CA VAL A 34 -16.79 -13.89 16.06
C VAL A 34 -16.56 -12.50 15.46
N ILE A 35 -17.40 -12.08 14.51
CA ILE A 35 -17.38 -10.74 13.90
C ILE A 35 -17.41 -9.65 14.99
N ARG A 36 -18.27 -9.78 16.02
CA ARG A 36 -18.33 -8.83 17.16
C ARG A 36 -17.07 -8.89 18.02
N ARG A 37 -16.56 -10.10 18.32
CA ARG A 37 -15.35 -10.27 19.13
C ARG A 37 -14.12 -9.65 18.48
N TYR A 38 -14.04 -9.69 17.16
CA TYR A 38 -12.97 -9.05 16.38
C TYR A 38 -13.18 -7.54 16.17
N GLY A 39 -14.31 -6.98 16.63
CA GLY A 39 -14.60 -5.56 16.51
C GLY A 39 -14.80 -5.08 15.07
N ILE A 40 -15.27 -5.96 14.19
CA ILE A 40 -15.46 -5.69 12.77
C ILE A 40 -16.92 -5.67 12.33
N LEU A 41 -17.87 -5.70 13.26
CA LEU A 41 -19.28 -5.54 12.94
C LEU A 41 -19.51 -4.17 12.31
N ASN A 42 -20.23 -4.13 11.19
CA ASN A 42 -20.59 -2.87 10.54
C ASN A 42 -21.70 -2.16 11.36
N ASP A 43 -21.32 -1.17 12.12
CA ASP A 43 -22.18 -0.38 12.99
C ASP A 43 -23.02 0.69 12.25
N GLN A 44 -22.75 0.90 10.96
CA GLN A 44 -23.57 1.76 10.11
C GLN A 44 -24.90 1.09 9.75
N ILE A 45 -25.00 -0.25 9.85
CA ILE A 45 -26.20 -1.03 9.56
C ILE A 45 -26.96 -1.27 10.87
N LYS A 46 -28.21 -0.85 10.89
CA LYS A 46 -29.05 -0.91 12.09
C LYS A 46 -29.89 -2.18 12.15
N PRO A 47 -30.38 -2.60 13.33
CA PRO A 47 -31.21 -3.79 13.50
C PRO A 47 -32.48 -3.86 12.62
N GLY A 48 -32.95 -2.70 12.11
CA GLY A 48 -34.08 -2.64 11.19
C GLY A 48 -33.76 -3.00 9.74
N ASP A 49 -32.48 -3.07 9.38
CA ASP A 49 -32.01 -3.45 8.02
C ASP A 49 -31.84 -4.98 7.96
N ALA A 50 -32.94 -5.70 8.08
CA ALA A 50 -32.98 -7.13 8.39
C ALA A 50 -32.12 -8.04 7.48
N MET A 51 -31.88 -7.66 6.23
CA MET A 51 -31.07 -8.45 5.29
C MET A 51 -29.57 -8.23 5.45
N LEU A 52 -29.15 -7.09 6.00
CA LEU A 52 -27.74 -6.72 6.07
C LEU A 52 -27.23 -6.62 7.53
N PHE A 53 -28.14 -6.69 8.50
CA PHE A 53 -27.77 -6.61 9.91
C PHE A 53 -26.92 -7.82 10.32
N GLY A 54 -25.76 -7.55 10.87
CA GLY A 54 -24.78 -8.59 11.23
C GLY A 54 -23.60 -8.69 10.28
N ILE A 55 -23.65 -8.02 9.12
CA ILE A 55 -22.54 -7.99 8.15
C ILE A 55 -21.30 -7.33 8.78
N PRO A 56 -20.09 -7.87 8.58
CA PRO A 56 -18.86 -7.21 9.01
C PRO A 56 -18.45 -6.08 8.09
N TYR A 57 -17.60 -5.19 8.58
CA TYR A 57 -16.71 -4.42 7.71
C TYR A 57 -15.82 -5.41 6.94
N PRO A 58 -15.75 -5.28 5.61
CA PRO A 58 -14.92 -6.19 4.85
C PRO A 58 -13.44 -5.81 5.01
N GLY A 59 -12.63 -6.82 5.23
CA GLY A 59 -11.18 -6.64 5.41
C GLY A 59 -10.47 -7.97 5.62
N THR A 60 -9.18 -7.89 5.94
CA THR A 60 -8.31 -9.03 6.12
C THR A 60 -7.47 -8.87 7.37
N PHE A 61 -7.36 -9.92 8.15
CA PHE A 61 -6.33 -10.09 9.17
C PHE A 61 -5.24 -11.00 8.62
N VAL A 62 -4.00 -10.64 8.88
CA VAL A 62 -2.83 -11.49 8.69
C VAL A 62 -2.34 -11.92 10.05
N CYS A 63 -2.10 -13.22 10.22
CA CYS A 63 -1.59 -13.78 11.45
C CYS A 63 -0.29 -14.55 11.16
N ASP A 64 0.60 -14.58 12.11
CA ASP A 64 1.79 -15.43 12.10
C ASP A 64 1.46 -16.91 12.34
N ALA A 65 2.50 -17.73 12.53
CA ALA A 65 2.37 -19.17 12.76
C ALA A 65 1.74 -19.51 14.14
N ASP A 66 1.87 -18.62 15.09
CA ASP A 66 1.36 -18.75 16.46
C ASP A 66 -0.09 -18.24 16.60
N GLY A 67 -0.62 -17.62 15.51
CA GLY A 67 -1.97 -17.10 15.43
C GLY A 67 -2.10 -15.66 15.94
N GLU A 68 -0.99 -14.98 16.20
CA GLU A 68 -0.98 -13.56 16.55
C GLU A 68 -1.22 -12.69 15.32
N VAL A 69 -2.03 -11.66 15.47
CA VAL A 69 -2.35 -10.74 14.36
C VAL A 69 -1.16 -9.82 14.10
N THR A 70 -0.52 -10.00 12.94
CA THR A 70 0.61 -9.18 12.47
C THR A 70 0.19 -8.10 11.47
N GLY A 71 -1.00 -8.22 10.86
CA GLY A 71 -1.54 -7.22 9.95
C GLY A 71 -3.06 -7.12 10.01
N ARG A 72 -3.56 -5.87 9.86
CA ARG A 72 -4.99 -5.57 9.86
C ARG A 72 -5.31 -4.62 8.70
N PHE A 73 -6.07 -5.12 7.72
CA PHE A 73 -6.41 -4.43 6.48
C PHE A 73 -7.91 -4.19 6.40
N PHE A 74 -8.36 -3.07 6.95
CA PHE A 74 -9.75 -2.64 6.97
C PHE A 74 -9.84 -1.16 6.60
N HIS A 75 -10.85 -0.80 5.83
CA HIS A 75 -11.06 0.55 5.33
C HIS A 75 -12.44 1.08 5.76
N ASP A 76 -12.56 2.40 5.74
CA ASP A 76 -13.80 3.14 6.02
C ASP A 76 -14.90 2.94 4.96
N SER A 77 -14.56 2.34 3.84
CA SER A 77 -15.47 2.07 2.73
C SER A 77 -15.40 0.61 2.29
N TYR A 78 -16.56 -0.01 2.13
CA TYR A 78 -16.67 -1.37 1.57
C TYR A 78 -16.16 -1.48 0.12
N LYS A 79 -15.98 -0.35 -0.57
CA LYS A 79 -15.46 -0.30 -1.94
C LYS A 79 -13.93 -0.32 -2.00
N LYS A 80 -13.25 -0.09 -0.90
CA LYS A 80 -11.78 -0.13 -0.83
C LYS A 80 -11.29 -1.51 -0.43
N ARG A 81 -10.26 -2.00 -1.09
CA ARG A 81 -9.60 -3.27 -0.79
C ARG A 81 -8.12 -3.17 -1.06
N ASP A 82 -7.33 -3.75 -0.18
CA ASP A 82 -5.92 -3.97 -0.46
C ASP A 82 -5.75 -5.02 -1.56
N SER A 83 -4.77 -4.82 -2.40
CA SER A 83 -4.48 -5.79 -3.46
C SER A 83 -3.95 -7.09 -2.86
N PRO A 84 -4.12 -8.24 -3.55
CA PRO A 84 -3.57 -9.51 -3.08
C PRO A 84 -2.07 -9.46 -2.78
N GLU A 85 -1.30 -8.69 -3.54
CA GLU A 85 0.13 -8.55 -3.36
C GLU A 85 0.49 -7.86 -2.03
N ILE A 86 -0.29 -6.84 -1.62
CA ILE A 86 -0.11 -6.19 -0.31
C ILE A 86 -0.35 -7.19 0.82
N LEU A 87 -1.42 -8.00 0.71
CA LEU A 87 -1.75 -9.00 1.71
C LEU A 87 -0.70 -10.12 1.78
N LEU A 88 -0.18 -10.54 0.61
CA LEU A 88 0.87 -11.54 0.53
C LEU A 88 2.19 -11.02 1.13
N ASP A 89 2.55 -9.78 0.87
CA ASP A 89 3.74 -9.16 1.46
C ASP A 89 3.64 -9.09 2.98
N ALA A 90 2.48 -8.76 3.51
CA ALA A 90 2.25 -8.75 4.95
C ALA A 90 2.30 -10.16 5.56
N ALA A 91 1.87 -11.18 4.82
CA ALA A 91 1.81 -12.55 5.31
C ALA A 91 3.15 -13.31 5.22
N LEU A 92 3.96 -13.02 4.22
CA LEU A 92 5.11 -13.84 3.83
C LEU A 92 6.42 -13.04 3.73
N GLY A 93 6.37 -11.75 4.03
CA GLY A 93 7.43 -10.82 3.72
C GLY A 93 7.43 -10.43 2.24
N HIS A 94 8.33 -9.54 1.87
CA HIS A 94 8.41 -9.04 0.50
C HIS A 94 8.75 -10.17 -0.49
N ILE A 95 7.75 -10.65 -1.23
CA ILE A 95 7.91 -11.71 -2.19
C ILE A 95 8.07 -11.11 -3.59
N GLY A 96 9.31 -10.91 -3.98
CA GLY A 96 9.68 -10.71 -5.37
C GLY A 96 9.07 -9.50 -6.07
N ARG A 97 9.54 -9.27 -7.27
CA ARG A 97 9.05 -8.25 -8.20
C ARG A 97 7.83 -8.77 -8.95
N ASP A 98 6.90 -7.88 -9.23
CA ASP A 98 6.00 -8.09 -10.36
C ASP A 98 6.78 -7.78 -11.65
N ASP A 99 7.36 -8.78 -12.24
CA ASP A 99 8.26 -8.63 -13.39
C ASP A 99 7.54 -8.13 -14.67
N ASN A 100 6.22 -8.11 -14.67
CA ASN A 100 5.41 -7.70 -15.81
C ASN A 100 4.85 -6.27 -15.71
N ALA A 101 4.98 -5.60 -14.56
CA ALA A 101 4.57 -4.22 -14.43
C ALA A 101 5.61 -3.27 -15.07
N PRO A 102 5.18 -2.21 -15.76
CA PRO A 102 6.09 -1.23 -16.32
C PRO A 102 6.98 -0.60 -15.25
N ILE A 103 8.28 -0.52 -15.53
CA ILE A 103 9.27 0.17 -14.70
C ILE A 103 9.72 1.41 -15.44
N THR A 104 9.74 2.54 -14.75
CA THR A 104 10.41 3.75 -15.22
C THR A 104 11.66 4.00 -14.40
N SER A 105 12.68 4.61 -15.02
CA SER A 105 13.94 4.93 -14.33
C SER A 105 14.50 6.25 -14.80
N THR A 106 15.19 6.92 -13.90
CA THR A 106 15.97 8.13 -14.17
C THR A 106 17.18 8.16 -13.23
N SER A 107 18.14 9.02 -13.52
CA SER A 107 19.29 9.24 -12.64
C SER A 107 19.51 10.74 -12.47
N VAL A 108 19.62 11.18 -11.23
CA VAL A 108 19.85 12.58 -10.85
C VAL A 108 20.90 12.60 -9.76
N ASP A 109 21.94 13.42 -9.93
CA ASP A 109 23.02 13.60 -8.93
C ASP A 109 23.65 12.29 -8.46
N LYS A 110 23.89 11.37 -9.40
CA LYS A 110 24.40 10.02 -9.19
C LYS A 110 23.45 9.06 -8.45
N VAL A 111 22.27 9.51 -8.05
CA VAL A 111 21.25 8.67 -7.44
C VAL A 111 20.37 8.10 -8.55
N ASP A 112 20.31 6.78 -8.65
CA ASP A 112 19.41 6.09 -9.58
C ASP A 112 18.03 5.94 -8.94
N ILE A 113 17.00 6.35 -9.66
CA ILE A 113 15.61 6.32 -9.20
C ILE A 113 14.83 5.39 -10.12
N THR A 114 14.13 4.44 -9.54
CA THR A 114 13.19 3.59 -10.26
C THR A 114 11.81 3.66 -9.65
N ALA A 115 10.78 3.58 -10.47
CA ALA A 115 9.41 3.53 -10.00
C ALA A 115 8.60 2.44 -10.72
N GLN A 116 7.78 1.73 -9.96
CA GLN A 116 6.95 0.63 -10.45
C GLN A 116 5.66 0.52 -9.66
N VAL A 117 4.53 0.26 -10.35
CA VAL A 117 3.29 -0.15 -9.68
C VAL A 117 3.40 -1.63 -9.33
N ARG A 118 3.28 -1.96 -8.04
CA ARG A 118 3.38 -3.32 -7.56
C ARG A 118 2.07 -4.07 -7.75
N GLY A 119 2.19 -5.22 -8.37
CA GLY A 119 1.11 -6.18 -8.55
C GLY A 119 0.16 -5.89 -9.71
N GLY A 120 -0.62 -6.92 -10.06
CA GLY A 120 -1.66 -6.86 -11.09
C GLY A 120 -1.16 -6.55 -12.49
N ASN A 121 0.13 -6.75 -12.78
CA ASN A 121 0.77 -6.35 -14.04
C ASN A 121 0.56 -4.87 -14.38
N GLY A 122 0.59 -4.00 -13.38
CA GLY A 122 0.35 -2.57 -13.52
C GLY A 122 -1.13 -2.18 -13.75
N ARG A 123 -2.07 -3.14 -13.72
CA ARG A 123 -3.48 -2.82 -13.92
C ARG A 123 -4.10 -2.18 -12.69
N ILE A 124 -4.86 -1.13 -12.90
CA ILE A 124 -5.58 -0.40 -11.86
C ILE A 124 -7.07 -0.78 -11.94
N ARG A 125 -7.69 -1.04 -10.78
CA ARG A 125 -9.12 -1.31 -10.65
C ARG A 125 -9.76 -0.35 -9.67
N GLN A 126 -11.04 -0.07 -9.83
CA GLN A 126 -11.79 0.77 -8.91
C GLN A 126 -11.68 0.25 -7.48
N GLY A 127 -11.31 1.14 -6.56
CA GLY A 127 -11.24 0.85 -5.12
C GLY A 127 -10.14 -0.12 -4.69
N MET A 128 -9.36 -0.69 -5.61
CA MET A 128 -8.25 -1.56 -5.25
C MET A 128 -7.01 -0.74 -4.95
N ILE A 129 -6.53 -0.82 -3.73
CA ILE A 129 -5.30 -0.15 -3.29
C ILE A 129 -4.12 -0.92 -3.86
N ARG A 130 -3.24 -0.18 -4.54
CA ARG A 130 -1.97 -0.63 -5.08
C ARG A 130 -0.84 0.18 -4.46
N HIS A 131 0.34 -0.38 -4.46
CA HIS A 131 1.56 0.31 -4.07
C HIS A 131 2.31 0.78 -5.32
N LEU A 132 2.60 2.07 -5.38
CA LEU A 132 3.63 2.62 -6.24
C LEU A 132 4.92 2.60 -5.43
N VAL A 133 5.87 1.78 -5.85
CA VAL A 133 7.17 1.65 -5.19
C VAL A 133 8.16 2.54 -5.92
N VAL A 134 8.74 3.49 -5.20
CA VAL A 134 9.81 4.36 -5.67
C VAL A 134 11.08 3.97 -4.93
N ARG A 135 12.08 3.53 -5.67
CA ARG A 135 13.37 3.11 -5.13
C ARG A 135 14.43 4.10 -5.51
N LEU A 136 15.23 4.49 -4.55
CA LEU A 136 16.46 5.23 -4.73
C LEU A 136 17.64 4.28 -4.48
N ASP A 137 18.55 4.19 -5.43
CA ASP A 137 19.85 3.55 -5.26
C ASP A 137 20.88 4.68 -5.07
N ILE A 138 21.20 4.98 -3.79
CA ILE A 138 22.12 6.04 -3.36
C ILE A 138 23.53 5.46 -3.34
N PRO A 139 24.49 6.02 -4.11
CA PRO A 139 25.86 5.52 -4.14
C PRO A 139 26.54 5.56 -2.76
N GLN A 140 27.52 4.68 -2.58
CA GLN A 140 28.35 4.71 -1.40
C GLN A 140 29.03 6.07 -1.23
N GLY A 141 29.02 6.60 0.00
CA GLY A 141 29.56 7.92 0.35
C GLY A 141 28.58 9.07 0.13
N LEU A 142 27.39 8.80 -0.42
CA LEU A 142 26.31 9.79 -0.46
C LEU A 142 25.19 9.41 0.51
N HIS A 143 24.48 10.44 0.96
CA HIS A 143 23.24 10.31 1.72
C HIS A 143 22.20 11.32 1.25
N VAL A 144 20.94 11.02 1.53
CA VAL A 144 19.79 11.87 1.24
C VAL A 144 19.08 12.18 2.56
N TYR A 145 18.69 13.44 2.76
CA TYR A 145 18.06 13.86 4.01
C TYR A 145 16.60 13.43 4.13
N GLY A 146 16.28 12.95 5.34
CA GLY A 146 14.92 12.80 5.83
C GLY A 146 14.46 13.99 6.66
N GLU A 147 13.23 13.95 7.14
CA GLU A 147 12.70 14.93 8.09
C GLU A 147 12.96 14.47 9.55
N PRO A 148 13.21 15.40 10.48
CA PRO A 148 13.40 16.83 10.26
C PRO A 148 14.78 17.16 9.67
N ALA A 149 14.86 18.13 8.77
CA ALA A 149 16.10 18.65 8.24
C ALA A 149 16.38 20.06 8.79
N PRO A 150 17.65 20.41 9.06
CA PRO A 150 18.04 21.75 9.47
C PRO A 150 17.74 22.80 8.38
N GLU A 151 17.70 24.05 8.79
CA GLU A 151 17.53 25.18 7.88
C GLU A 151 18.63 25.21 6.79
N GLY A 152 18.22 25.31 5.54
CA GLY A 152 19.10 25.29 4.37
C GLY A 152 19.40 23.90 3.82
N MET A 153 18.92 22.82 4.45
CA MET A 153 18.96 21.47 3.93
C MET A 153 17.59 21.06 3.39
N PHE A 154 17.59 20.30 2.29
CA PHE A 154 16.35 19.92 1.60
C PHE A 154 16.06 18.43 1.81
N PRO A 155 15.09 18.10 2.67
CA PRO A 155 14.68 16.70 2.86
C PRO A 155 14.01 16.17 1.59
N LEU A 156 14.06 14.85 1.44
CA LEU A 156 13.39 14.19 0.34
C LEU A 156 11.87 14.38 0.44
N THR A 157 11.30 14.84 -0.66
CA THR A 157 9.84 14.94 -0.83
C THR A 157 9.41 14.22 -2.09
N MET A 158 8.21 13.64 -2.03
CA MET A 158 7.60 12.96 -3.17
C MET A 158 6.16 13.39 -3.34
N THR A 159 5.76 13.62 -4.59
CA THR A 159 4.34 13.81 -4.93
C THR A 159 4.02 13.03 -6.19
N VAL A 160 2.81 12.49 -6.26
CA VAL A 160 2.30 11.78 -7.43
C VAL A 160 1.13 12.55 -8.01
N LYS A 161 1.17 12.78 -9.31
CA LYS A 161 0.07 13.37 -10.08
C LYS A 161 -0.42 12.34 -11.09
N GLY A 162 -1.72 12.30 -11.27
CA GLY A 162 -2.41 11.46 -12.25
C GLY A 162 -3.71 12.09 -12.71
N PRO A 163 -4.48 11.39 -13.54
CA PRO A 163 -5.77 11.91 -14.00
C PRO A 163 -6.78 12.02 -12.85
N PRO A 164 -7.86 12.79 -13.04
CA PRO A 164 -8.97 12.85 -12.08
C PRO A 164 -9.46 11.47 -11.68
N GLY A 165 -9.75 11.30 -10.40
CA GLY A 165 -10.14 10.00 -9.84
C GLY A 165 -8.98 9.14 -9.34
N LEU A 166 -7.72 9.55 -9.50
CA LEU A 166 -6.59 8.95 -8.79
C LEU A 166 -6.50 9.54 -7.38
N ILE A 167 -6.47 8.69 -6.38
CA ILE A 167 -6.30 9.08 -4.97
C ILE A 167 -5.04 8.44 -4.43
N THR A 168 -4.12 9.25 -3.94
CA THR A 168 -2.93 8.79 -3.21
C THR A 168 -3.18 8.83 -1.71
N LEU A 169 -2.60 7.90 -0.98
CA LEU A 169 -2.60 7.84 0.48
C LEU A 169 -1.23 8.31 1.01
N PRO A 170 -1.09 8.52 2.32
CA PRO A 170 0.19 8.90 2.92
C PRO A 170 1.32 7.97 2.51
N ILE A 171 2.47 8.54 2.22
CA ILE A 171 3.67 7.80 1.83
C ILE A 171 4.17 7.00 3.04
N ILE A 172 4.50 5.75 2.80
CA ILE A 172 5.19 4.90 3.76
C ILE A 172 6.68 5.06 3.47
N THR A 173 7.38 5.68 4.41
CA THR A 173 8.82 5.92 4.33
C THR A 173 9.56 4.84 5.10
N PRO A 174 10.73 4.38 4.62
CA PRO A 174 11.60 3.51 5.39
C PRO A 174 12.21 4.26 6.58
N GLU A 175 12.70 3.52 7.56
CA GLU A 175 13.41 4.12 8.69
C GLU A 175 14.67 4.85 8.20
N THR A 176 14.94 5.99 8.82
CA THR A 176 16.16 6.78 8.60
C THR A 176 17.27 6.30 9.52
N GLU A 177 18.51 6.51 9.12
CA GLU A 177 19.68 6.36 9.98
C GLU A 177 20.08 7.71 10.55
N LEU A 178 20.65 7.71 11.77
CA LEU A 178 21.14 8.91 12.42
C LEU A 178 22.58 9.18 11.97
N LEU A 179 22.79 10.24 11.22
CA LEU A 179 24.11 10.74 10.87
C LEU A 179 24.51 11.86 11.85
N GLN A 180 25.57 11.62 12.63
CA GLN A 180 26.11 12.60 13.54
C GLN A 180 27.24 13.38 12.86
N LEU A 181 27.08 14.68 12.76
CA LEU A 181 28.13 15.60 12.27
C LEU A 181 28.69 16.43 13.43
N PRO A 182 29.68 15.91 14.17
CA PRO A 182 30.21 16.58 15.35
C PRO A 182 30.81 17.96 15.05
N SER A 183 31.33 18.16 13.83
CA SER A 183 31.88 19.43 13.35
C SER A 183 30.87 20.56 13.27
N VAL A 184 29.58 20.23 13.10
CA VAL A 184 28.47 21.19 12.96
C VAL A 184 27.52 21.13 14.16
N GLY A 185 27.66 20.09 15.01
CA GLY A 185 26.85 19.90 16.22
C GLY A 185 25.39 19.54 15.90
N VAL A 186 25.13 18.87 14.76
CA VAL A 186 23.80 18.54 14.29
C VAL A 186 23.66 17.03 14.04
N ASP A 187 22.56 16.47 14.49
CA ASP A 187 22.15 15.10 14.20
C ASP A 187 21.15 15.13 13.02
N LEU A 188 21.43 14.37 11.98
CA LEU A 188 20.64 14.34 10.75
C LEU A 188 19.97 12.99 10.57
N GLN A 189 18.75 13.00 10.12
CA GLN A 189 18.04 11.82 9.67
C GLN A 189 18.32 11.62 8.18
N VAL A 190 18.91 10.49 7.81
CA VAL A 190 19.37 10.26 6.43
C VAL A 190 19.02 8.87 5.93
N TRP A 191 19.05 8.72 4.62
CA TRP A 191 19.03 7.42 3.94
C TRP A 191 20.31 7.22 3.15
N HIS A 192 20.77 5.97 3.14
CA HIS A 192 21.93 5.49 2.37
C HIS A 192 21.56 4.27 1.54
N GLY A 193 22.35 3.99 0.50
CA GLY A 193 22.23 2.76 -0.28
C GLY A 193 20.87 2.62 -0.93
N ARG A 194 20.36 1.39 -0.93
CA ARG A 194 19.06 1.10 -1.55
C ARG A 194 17.92 1.36 -0.58
N THR A 195 17.06 2.30 -0.94
CA THR A 195 15.96 2.78 -0.11
C THR A 195 14.64 2.74 -0.90
N GLU A 196 13.58 2.20 -0.31
CA GLU A 196 12.27 2.07 -0.96
C GLU A 196 11.20 2.89 -0.24
N PHE A 197 10.49 3.71 -1.00
CA PHE A 197 9.33 4.49 -0.58
C PHE A 197 8.09 3.90 -1.22
N ILE A 198 7.03 3.72 -0.43
CA ILE A 198 5.79 3.15 -0.92
C ILE A 198 4.71 4.22 -0.88
N ILE A 199 4.07 4.44 -2.02
CA ILE A 199 2.94 5.37 -2.14
C ILE A 199 1.70 4.53 -2.44
N PRO A 200 0.86 4.24 -1.43
CA PRO A 200 -0.39 3.56 -1.66
C PRO A 200 -1.34 4.47 -2.44
N PHE A 201 -2.05 3.90 -3.41
CA PHE A 201 -3.01 4.65 -4.21
C PHE A 201 -4.15 3.76 -4.69
N TYR A 202 -5.27 4.38 -5.06
CA TYR A 202 -6.39 3.68 -5.70
C TYR A 202 -7.11 4.59 -6.69
N ALA A 203 -7.88 3.98 -7.59
CA ALA A 203 -8.76 4.68 -8.51
C ALA A 203 -10.19 4.72 -7.98
N THR A 204 -10.85 5.87 -8.13
CA THR A 204 -12.30 5.98 -7.95
C THR A 204 -13.04 5.52 -9.21
N GLY A 205 -14.37 5.44 -9.15
CA GLY A 205 -15.19 5.11 -10.32
C GLY A 205 -15.15 6.15 -11.46
N GLU A 206 -14.56 7.31 -11.22
CA GLU A 206 -14.29 8.31 -12.26
C GLU A 206 -13.16 7.85 -13.18
N LEU A 207 -12.11 7.26 -12.60
CA LEU A 207 -10.92 6.83 -13.33
C LEU A 207 -10.98 5.36 -13.78
N ALA A 208 -11.53 4.47 -12.97
CA ALA A 208 -11.58 3.02 -13.25
C ALA A 208 -12.95 2.47 -12.87
N SER A 209 -13.89 2.49 -13.82
CA SER A 209 -15.25 1.99 -13.60
C SER A 209 -15.38 0.54 -14.07
N GLU A 210 -15.98 -0.30 -13.24
CA GLU A 210 -16.33 -1.67 -13.62
C GLU A 210 -17.62 -1.75 -14.46
N VAL A 211 -18.42 -0.68 -14.46
CA VAL A 211 -19.77 -0.66 -15.10
C VAL A 211 -19.87 0.29 -16.29
N ARG A 212 -18.84 1.10 -16.54
CA ARG A 212 -18.81 2.04 -17.67
C ARG A 212 -17.54 1.79 -18.50
N PRO A 213 -17.62 1.80 -19.82
CA PRO A 213 -16.45 1.83 -20.67
C PRO A 213 -15.58 3.04 -20.30
N LEU A 214 -14.27 2.87 -20.33
CA LEU A 214 -13.30 3.95 -20.17
C LEU A 214 -12.83 4.39 -21.55
N ASP A 215 -12.56 5.68 -21.68
CA ASP A 215 -12.11 6.27 -22.95
C ASP A 215 -10.62 6.03 -23.21
N ARG A 216 -9.94 5.33 -22.28
CA ARG A 216 -8.50 5.10 -22.33
C ARG A 216 -8.11 3.73 -21.81
N ASP A 217 -7.11 3.13 -22.41
CA ASP A 217 -6.55 1.84 -22.00
C ASP A 217 -5.38 2.01 -21.00
N ASN A 218 -4.75 3.18 -20.98
CA ASN A 218 -3.59 3.48 -20.15
C ASN A 218 -3.76 4.84 -19.46
N ILE A 219 -3.09 4.99 -18.35
CA ILE A 219 -2.94 6.27 -17.64
C ILE A 219 -1.46 6.54 -17.36
N ASP A 220 -1.11 7.81 -17.37
CA ASP A 220 0.22 8.26 -16.98
C ASP A 220 0.20 8.76 -15.53
N LEU A 221 1.16 8.28 -14.75
CA LEU A 221 1.46 8.78 -13.42
C LEU A 221 2.75 9.58 -13.48
N THR A 222 2.72 10.82 -13.03
CA THR A 222 3.91 11.66 -12.91
C THR A 222 4.34 11.69 -11.46
N ILE A 223 5.57 11.24 -11.19
CA ILE A 223 6.16 11.25 -9.86
C ILE A 223 7.18 12.38 -9.82
N HIS A 224 6.98 13.32 -8.92
CA HIS A 224 7.97 14.36 -8.62
C HIS A 224 8.73 13.91 -7.38
N VAL A 225 10.04 13.74 -7.51
CA VAL A 225 10.95 13.44 -6.41
C VAL A 225 11.92 14.61 -6.32
N GLN A 226 11.98 15.24 -5.16
CA GLN A 226 12.94 16.31 -4.86
C GLN A 226 13.74 15.90 -3.65
N PHE A 227 15.04 16.02 -3.72
CA PHE A 227 15.97 15.68 -2.65
C PHE A 227 17.29 16.42 -2.82
N GLN A 228 18.07 16.46 -1.78
CA GLN A 228 19.45 16.89 -1.82
C GLN A 228 20.34 15.71 -1.44
N ALA A 229 21.29 15.38 -2.32
CA ALA A 229 22.29 14.37 -2.06
C ALA A 229 23.60 15.05 -1.60
N CYS A 230 24.16 14.56 -0.50
CA CYS A 230 25.37 15.10 0.08
C CYS A 230 26.38 13.99 0.36
N ASP A 231 27.66 14.32 0.35
CA ASP A 231 28.71 13.57 1.02
C ASP A 231 29.13 14.29 2.31
N ASP A 232 30.25 13.89 2.90
CA ASP A 232 30.72 14.46 4.18
C ASP A 232 31.18 15.93 4.02
N ASP A 233 31.45 16.38 2.81
CA ASP A 233 32.07 17.67 2.52
C ASP A 233 31.19 18.60 1.68
N VAL A 234 30.39 18.06 0.77
CA VAL A 234 29.67 18.84 -0.24
C VAL A 234 28.23 18.32 -0.42
N CYS A 235 27.31 19.28 -0.51
CA CYS A 235 25.92 19.01 -0.94
C CYS A 235 25.72 19.43 -2.39
N LEU A 236 25.08 18.56 -3.15
CA LEU A 236 24.63 18.86 -4.51
C LEU A 236 23.40 19.78 -4.46
N LEU A 237 23.11 20.45 -5.55
CA LEU A 237 21.90 21.30 -5.62
C LEU A 237 20.65 20.42 -5.59
N PRO A 238 19.57 20.81 -4.90
CA PRO A 238 18.34 20.05 -4.81
C PRO A 238 17.52 20.06 -6.12
#